data_8dddfa643d4c574497a7cdb77836df40
#
_entry.id   8dddfa643d4c574497a7cdb77836df40
#
_cell.length_a   1.000
_cell.length_b   1.000
_cell.length_c   1.000
_cell.angle_alpha   90.00
_cell.angle_beta   90.00
_cell.angle_gamma   90.00
#
_symmetry.space_group_name_H-M   'P 1'
#
loop_
_entity.id
_entity.type
_entity.pdbx_description
1 polymer ?
#
loop_
_entity_poly.entity_id
_entity_poly.type
_entity_poly.pdbx_seq_one_letter_code
_entity_poly.pdbx_strand_id
1 'polypeptide(L)'
;MNLTILGNGYTANFLSDKALKEGFKVSIISRNIIKPKNNIHYYNFSDQNNVLKILETDNIISTIPPNENESDPIISKYAESIRKNENKIIYLSATSVYGNGQVDEYTKPKPQNYRGDLRLQAEKSWSKISQKCSIFRIAGIYGPQRNSMLNYIEGNNKVIVKDGYISNRIHVEDLASIIISFMTAKHNDKIINVSDQNLVSNIDAIRHVANKLKLKKPQIVEYSPDKVSEMARSFYETNRIVTSKVIGNHFKYIFKYPDYKKALLELTKQLIKV
;
A
#
# COMPACT_ATOMS: atom_id res chain seq x y z
N MET A 1 18.29 -15.03 0.05
CA MET A 1 18.35 -13.80 0.89
C MET A 1 17.29 -13.89 1.98
N ASN A 2 17.57 -13.36 3.16
CA ASN A 2 16.59 -13.24 4.22
C ASN A 2 15.79 -11.95 4.04
N LEU A 3 14.48 -12.01 4.31
CA LEU A 3 13.57 -10.88 4.26
C LEU A 3 12.63 -10.91 5.45
N THR A 4 12.62 -9.84 6.21
CA THR A 4 11.67 -9.65 7.30
C THR A 4 10.60 -8.63 6.92
N ILE A 5 9.34 -9.04 7.05
CA ILE A 5 8.16 -8.19 6.85
C ILE A 5 7.61 -7.83 8.23
N LEU A 6 7.58 -6.52 8.52
CA LEU A 6 6.99 -5.98 9.74
C LEU A 6 5.49 -5.73 9.51
N GLY A 7 4.66 -6.47 10.24
CA GLY A 7 3.21 -6.50 10.09
C GLY A 7 2.72 -7.74 9.34
N ASN A 8 1.49 -8.17 9.69
CA ASN A 8 0.82 -9.35 9.11
C ASN A 8 -0.56 -8.98 8.54
N GLY A 9 -0.61 -7.86 7.83
CA GLY A 9 -1.83 -7.34 7.21
C GLY A 9 -2.02 -7.79 5.77
N TYR A 10 -3.03 -7.23 5.10
CA TYR A 10 -3.40 -7.53 3.72
C TYR A 10 -2.20 -7.48 2.76
N THR A 11 -1.46 -6.37 2.73
CA THR A 11 -0.30 -6.20 1.84
C THR A 11 0.85 -7.16 2.18
N ALA A 12 1.09 -7.39 3.47
CA ALA A 12 2.13 -8.30 3.93
C ALA A 12 1.93 -9.73 3.42
N ASN A 13 0.68 -10.19 3.30
CA ASN A 13 0.36 -11.52 2.76
C ASN A 13 0.78 -11.67 1.29
N PHE A 14 0.51 -10.67 0.44
CA PHE A 14 0.92 -10.69 -0.97
C PHE A 14 2.44 -10.52 -1.13
N LEU A 15 3.06 -9.69 -0.29
CA LEU A 15 4.52 -9.53 -0.25
C LEU A 15 5.21 -10.85 0.12
N SER A 16 4.73 -11.55 1.15
CA SER A 16 5.32 -12.81 1.58
C SER A 16 5.18 -13.89 0.50
N ASP A 17 4.02 -14.00 -0.14
CA ASP A 17 3.80 -14.98 -1.21
C ASP A 17 4.70 -14.68 -2.44
N LYS A 18 4.87 -13.41 -2.80
CA LYS A 18 5.78 -13.01 -3.87
C LYS A 18 7.24 -13.26 -3.52
N ALA A 19 7.64 -12.91 -2.30
CA ALA A 19 9.02 -13.11 -1.81
C ALA A 19 9.41 -14.60 -1.79
N LEU A 20 8.53 -15.48 -1.30
CA LEU A 20 8.76 -16.93 -1.33
C LEU A 20 8.97 -17.45 -2.76
N LYS A 21 8.17 -16.98 -3.74
CA LYS A 21 8.32 -17.34 -5.15
C LYS A 21 9.65 -16.88 -5.75
N GLU A 22 10.21 -15.80 -5.25
CA GLU A 22 11.52 -15.28 -5.66
C GLU A 22 12.69 -15.86 -4.82
N GLY A 23 12.44 -16.89 -4.01
CA GLY A 23 13.46 -17.62 -3.27
C GLY A 23 13.96 -16.95 -1.99
N PHE A 24 13.21 -15.97 -1.44
CA PHE A 24 13.54 -15.41 -0.15
C PHE A 24 13.18 -16.37 1.00
N LYS A 25 13.98 -16.37 2.05
CA LYS A 25 13.58 -16.89 3.37
C LYS A 25 12.83 -15.77 4.07
N VAL A 26 11.54 -15.99 4.33
CA VAL A 26 10.64 -14.94 4.82
C VAL A 26 10.38 -15.10 6.31
N SER A 27 10.55 -14.00 7.04
CA SER A 27 10.13 -13.85 8.43
C SER A 27 9.05 -12.77 8.53
N ILE A 28 8.07 -12.96 9.41
CA ILE A 28 7.04 -11.96 9.71
C ILE A 28 7.09 -11.64 11.20
N ILE A 29 7.18 -10.35 11.52
CA ILE A 29 7.09 -9.86 12.90
C ILE A 29 5.74 -9.16 13.06
N SER A 30 4.91 -9.62 13.99
CA SER A 30 3.58 -9.07 14.24
C SER A 30 3.17 -9.21 15.71
N ARG A 31 2.27 -8.33 16.17
CA ARG A 31 1.63 -8.46 17.49
C ARG A 31 0.71 -9.68 17.57
N ASN A 32 0.03 -9.99 16.49
CA ASN A 32 -0.91 -11.11 16.38
C ASN A 32 -0.45 -12.05 15.27
N ILE A 33 -0.16 -13.29 15.64
CA ILE A 33 0.15 -14.35 14.68
C ILE A 33 -1.17 -14.99 14.27
N ILE A 34 -1.67 -14.60 13.10
CA ILE A 34 -2.92 -15.14 12.55
C ILE A 34 -2.55 -16.18 11.49
N LYS A 35 -3.01 -17.43 11.69
CA LYS A 35 -2.86 -18.56 10.75
C LYS A 35 -1.47 -18.62 10.08
N PRO A 36 -0.48 -19.25 10.69
CA PRO A 36 0.85 -19.35 10.11
C PRO A 36 0.78 -20.09 8.76
N LYS A 37 1.47 -19.55 7.76
CA LYS A 37 1.70 -20.23 6.47
C LYS A 37 2.94 -21.11 6.58
N ASN A 38 2.94 -22.25 5.88
CA ASN A 38 4.15 -23.05 5.74
C ASN A 38 5.26 -22.24 5.05
N ASN A 39 6.51 -22.47 5.42
CA ASN A 39 7.70 -21.79 4.87
C ASN A 39 7.86 -20.31 5.25
N ILE A 40 7.11 -19.81 6.25
CA ILE A 40 7.30 -18.47 6.84
C ILE A 40 7.58 -18.62 8.33
N HIS A 41 8.60 -17.93 8.81
CA HIS A 41 8.89 -17.86 10.23
C HIS A 41 8.14 -16.68 10.86
N TYR A 42 7.38 -16.95 11.92
CA TYR A 42 6.60 -15.92 12.60
C TYR A 42 7.18 -15.61 13.97
N TYR A 43 7.35 -14.34 14.26
CA TYR A 43 7.85 -13.84 15.55
C TYR A 43 6.84 -12.87 16.14
N ASN A 44 6.61 -12.99 17.45
CA ASN A 44 5.81 -12.00 18.15
C ASN A 44 6.62 -10.71 18.34
N PHE A 45 6.00 -9.58 18.16
CA PHE A 45 6.62 -8.26 18.34
C PHE A 45 7.20 -8.04 19.77
N SER A 46 6.72 -8.76 20.78
CA SER A 46 7.21 -8.72 22.14
C SER A 46 8.44 -9.58 22.40
N ASP A 47 8.77 -10.50 21.50
CA ASP A 47 9.98 -11.34 21.59
C ASP A 47 11.24 -10.55 21.21
N GLN A 48 11.70 -9.75 22.17
CA GLN A 48 12.79 -8.80 21.94
C GLN A 48 14.06 -9.44 21.41
N ASN A 49 14.48 -10.58 21.97
CA ASN A 49 15.76 -11.19 21.61
C ASN A 49 15.83 -11.62 20.14
N ASN A 50 14.77 -12.29 19.65
CA ASN A 50 14.71 -12.71 18.26
C ASN A 50 14.47 -11.51 17.32
N VAL A 51 13.61 -10.56 17.71
CA VAL A 51 13.33 -9.37 16.92
C VAL A 51 14.57 -8.50 16.72
N LEU A 52 15.36 -8.24 17.79
CA LEU A 52 16.59 -7.46 17.71
C LEU A 52 17.57 -8.07 16.70
N LYS A 53 17.85 -9.36 16.83
CA LYS A 53 18.79 -10.08 15.95
C LYS A 53 18.35 -10.02 14.48
N ILE A 54 17.06 -10.25 14.21
CA ILE A 54 16.51 -10.24 12.85
C ILE A 54 16.58 -8.85 12.25
N LEU A 55 16.25 -7.81 13.02
CA LEU A 55 16.31 -6.42 12.54
C LEU A 55 17.72 -5.93 12.25
N GLU A 56 18.74 -6.53 12.82
CA GLU A 56 20.15 -6.22 12.53
C GLU A 56 20.67 -6.93 11.26
N THR A 57 20.09 -8.05 10.86
CA THR A 57 20.70 -8.95 9.85
C THR A 57 19.92 -9.09 8.56
N ASP A 58 18.62 -8.86 8.56
CA ASP A 58 17.75 -9.11 7.39
C ASP A 58 17.46 -7.85 6.57
N ASN A 59 17.09 -8.05 5.31
CA ASN A 59 16.37 -7.01 4.56
C ASN A 59 14.99 -6.79 5.20
N ILE A 60 14.52 -5.55 5.26
CA ILE A 60 13.32 -5.20 6.00
C ILE A 60 12.28 -4.53 5.08
N ILE A 61 11.02 -4.97 5.18
CA ILE A 61 9.87 -4.24 4.64
C ILE A 61 8.94 -3.91 5.80
N SER A 62 8.76 -2.63 6.11
CA SER A 62 7.76 -2.20 7.11
C SER A 62 6.43 -1.88 6.44
N THR A 63 5.39 -2.66 6.80
CA THR A 63 4.01 -2.44 6.36
C THR A 63 3.14 -1.81 7.46
N ILE A 64 3.74 -1.53 8.62
CA ILE A 64 3.03 -1.02 9.80
C ILE A 64 2.78 0.49 9.63
N PRO A 65 1.54 0.97 9.75
CA PRO A 65 1.27 2.39 9.73
C PRO A 65 1.72 3.06 11.03
N PRO A 66 2.08 4.36 11.00
CA PRO A 66 2.27 5.12 12.23
C PRO A 66 0.94 5.22 12.99
N ASN A 67 1.02 5.39 14.29
CA ASN A 67 -0.13 5.62 15.16
C ASN A 67 0.00 6.98 15.88
N GLU A 68 -1.08 7.42 16.49
CA GLU A 68 -1.15 8.73 17.15
C GLU A 68 -0.27 8.84 18.40
N ASN A 69 -0.03 7.72 19.08
CA ASN A 69 0.66 7.69 20.36
C ASN A 69 2.18 7.55 20.21
N GLU A 70 2.66 6.85 19.17
CA GLU A 70 4.06 6.42 19.07
C GLU A 70 4.74 6.80 17.74
N SER A 71 4.10 7.63 16.92
CA SER A 71 4.52 7.94 15.54
C SER A 71 4.78 6.69 14.69
N ASP A 72 5.86 5.96 14.91
CA ASP A 72 6.13 4.65 14.31
C ASP A 72 6.53 3.65 15.41
N PRO A 73 5.70 2.62 15.69
CA PRO A 73 5.92 1.70 16.80
C PRO A 73 7.16 0.82 16.65
N ILE A 74 7.67 0.66 15.42
CA ILE A 74 8.92 -0.07 15.19
C ILE A 74 10.11 0.79 15.58
N ILE A 75 10.12 2.03 15.11
CA ILE A 75 11.21 2.96 15.39
C ILE A 75 11.28 3.31 16.87
N SER A 76 10.14 3.55 17.52
CA SER A 76 10.10 3.88 18.93
C SER A 76 10.74 2.79 19.80
N LYS A 77 10.67 1.52 19.36
CA LYS A 77 11.17 0.38 20.17
C LYS A 77 12.51 -0.17 19.69
N TYR A 78 12.81 -0.14 18.38
CA TYR A 78 13.90 -0.90 17.79
C TYR A 78 14.85 -0.04 16.93
N ALA A 79 14.85 1.28 17.11
CA ALA A 79 15.68 2.21 16.33
C ALA A 79 17.17 1.83 16.27
N GLU A 80 17.74 1.36 17.39
CA GLU A 80 19.16 1.00 17.50
C GLU A 80 19.54 -0.19 16.61
N SER A 81 18.72 -1.25 16.63
CA SER A 81 18.96 -2.43 15.79
C SER A 81 18.81 -2.11 14.31
N ILE A 82 17.81 -1.29 13.95
CA ILE A 82 17.61 -0.84 12.56
C ILE A 82 18.80 0.02 12.11
N ARG A 83 19.37 0.86 12.98
CA ARG A 83 20.55 1.69 12.67
C ARG A 83 21.79 0.85 12.37
N LYS A 84 21.95 -0.28 13.02
CA LYS A 84 23.04 -1.23 12.78
C LYS A 84 22.86 -2.06 11.51
N ASN A 85 21.67 -2.07 10.94
CA ASN A 85 21.36 -2.89 9.77
C ASN A 85 21.96 -2.28 8.49
N GLU A 86 22.83 -3.06 7.84
CA GLU A 86 23.49 -2.70 6.59
C GLU A 86 22.75 -3.14 5.32
N ASN A 87 21.60 -3.82 5.48
CA ASN A 87 20.80 -4.32 4.37
C ASN A 87 19.76 -3.29 3.90
N LYS A 88 19.04 -3.63 2.84
CA LYS A 88 17.96 -2.77 2.32
C LYS A 88 16.76 -2.72 3.28
N ILE A 89 16.24 -1.52 3.44
CA ILE A 89 15.03 -1.26 4.21
C ILE A 89 14.02 -0.56 3.30
N ILE A 90 12.78 -1.02 3.31
CA ILE A 90 11.65 -0.37 2.62
C ILE A 90 10.59 -0.03 3.64
N TYR A 91 10.20 1.24 3.70
CA TYR A 91 9.06 1.70 4.47
C TYR A 91 7.87 1.98 3.55
N LEU A 92 6.72 1.33 3.82
CA LEU A 92 5.49 1.54 3.07
C LEU A 92 4.74 2.76 3.61
N SER A 93 4.93 3.87 2.95
CA SER A 93 4.23 5.12 3.16
C SER A 93 2.97 5.20 2.29
N ALA A 94 2.37 6.36 2.18
CA ALA A 94 1.18 6.60 1.38
C ALA A 94 1.25 7.94 0.63
N THR A 95 0.56 8.05 -0.48
CA THR A 95 0.44 9.30 -1.24
C THR A 95 -0.27 10.41 -0.49
N SER A 96 -0.87 10.13 0.68
CA SER A 96 -1.49 11.13 1.56
C SER A 96 -0.51 12.19 2.10
N VAL A 97 0.80 11.98 1.96
CA VAL A 97 1.82 12.99 2.28
C VAL A 97 1.82 14.17 1.30
N TYR A 98 1.21 14.02 0.13
CA TYR A 98 1.10 15.09 -0.86
C TYR A 98 -0.20 15.90 -0.70
N GLY A 99 -0.15 17.15 -1.15
CA GLY A 99 -1.33 18.00 -1.34
C GLY A 99 -2.08 17.74 -2.65
N ASN A 100 -2.85 18.74 -3.08
CA ASN A 100 -3.60 18.70 -4.35
C ASN A 100 -2.69 18.90 -5.57
N GLY A 101 -3.21 18.49 -6.75
CA GLY A 101 -2.60 18.68 -8.06
C GLY A 101 -1.77 17.51 -8.55
N GLN A 102 -0.97 17.74 -9.58
CA GLN A 102 -0.07 16.72 -10.12
C GLN A 102 1.18 16.62 -9.27
N VAL A 103 1.53 15.40 -8.87
CA VAL A 103 2.67 15.14 -7.98
C VAL A 103 3.51 13.96 -8.46
N ASP A 104 4.81 14.06 -8.24
CA ASP A 104 5.80 13.00 -8.48
C ASP A 104 6.76 12.86 -7.28
N GLU A 105 7.81 12.05 -7.42
CA GLU A 105 8.79 11.83 -6.34
C GLU A 105 9.56 13.08 -5.93
N TYR A 106 9.68 14.07 -6.83
CA TYR A 106 10.37 15.34 -6.57
C TYR A 106 9.46 16.41 -5.96
N THR A 107 8.15 16.16 -5.95
CA THR A 107 7.18 17.09 -5.36
C THR A 107 7.34 17.14 -3.85
N LYS A 108 7.50 18.34 -3.30
CA LYS A 108 7.60 18.55 -1.84
C LYS A 108 6.31 18.10 -1.15
N PRO A 109 6.40 17.24 -0.14
CA PRO A 109 5.24 16.84 0.65
C PRO A 109 4.51 18.03 1.28
N LYS A 110 3.17 18.00 1.21
CA LYS A 110 2.28 18.99 1.81
C LYS A 110 1.00 18.30 2.28
N PRO A 111 1.05 17.51 3.37
CA PRO A 111 -0.13 16.83 3.89
C PRO A 111 -1.28 17.81 4.15
N GLN A 112 -2.51 17.34 3.97
CA GLN A 112 -3.72 18.15 4.15
C GLN A 112 -4.56 17.68 5.35
N ASN A 113 -4.11 16.64 6.04
CA ASN A 113 -4.77 16.10 7.22
C ASN A 113 -3.76 15.41 8.15
N TYR A 114 -4.19 15.21 9.38
CA TYR A 114 -3.38 14.62 10.45
C TYR A 114 -2.76 13.25 10.08
N ARG A 115 -3.50 12.40 9.37
CA ARG A 115 -2.97 11.09 8.92
C ARG A 115 -1.82 11.22 7.93
N GLY A 116 -1.89 12.21 7.05
CA GLY A 116 -0.79 12.56 6.14
C GLY A 116 0.43 13.09 6.89
N ASP A 117 0.21 13.92 7.92
CA ASP A 117 1.29 14.45 8.76
C ASP A 117 2.01 13.35 9.53
N LEU A 118 1.28 12.43 10.16
CA LEU A 118 1.87 11.26 10.83
C LEU A 118 2.70 10.41 9.86
N ARG A 119 2.20 10.21 8.64
CA ARG A 119 2.91 9.47 7.59
C ARG A 119 4.23 10.15 7.23
N LEU A 120 4.20 11.47 7.03
CA LEU A 120 5.40 12.25 6.71
C LEU A 120 6.42 12.25 7.86
N GLN A 121 5.97 12.29 9.10
CA GLN A 121 6.84 12.16 10.28
C GLN A 121 7.53 10.79 10.31
N ALA A 122 6.78 9.71 10.06
CA ALA A 122 7.34 8.37 9.96
C ALA A 122 8.37 8.24 8.82
N GLU A 123 8.10 8.81 7.62
CA GLU A 123 9.07 8.86 6.52
C GLU A 123 10.40 9.50 6.96
N LYS A 124 10.33 10.65 7.64
CA LYS A 124 11.51 11.35 8.14
C LYS A 124 12.28 10.51 9.16
N SER A 125 11.56 9.81 10.04
CA SER A 125 12.16 8.96 11.06
C SER A 125 12.89 7.76 10.45
N TRP A 126 12.27 7.06 9.49
CA TRP A 126 12.89 5.95 8.76
C TRP A 126 14.11 6.39 7.96
N SER A 127 14.03 7.51 7.23
CA SER A 127 15.13 8.06 6.45
C SER A 127 16.31 8.52 7.32
N LYS A 128 16.05 9.02 8.54
CA LYS A 128 17.05 9.44 9.50
C LYS A 128 17.80 8.26 10.15
N ILE A 129 17.10 7.15 10.36
CA ILE A 129 17.66 5.97 11.02
C ILE A 129 18.60 5.21 10.08
N SER A 130 18.25 5.05 8.81
CA SER A 130 19.06 4.28 7.87
C SER A 130 19.16 4.94 6.50
N GLN A 131 20.38 5.12 6.03
CA GLN A 131 20.70 5.53 4.68
C GLN A 131 20.35 4.45 3.63
N LYS A 132 20.09 3.22 4.05
CA LYS A 132 19.62 2.12 3.19
C LYS A 132 18.10 2.07 3.06
N CYS A 133 17.39 2.99 3.71
CA CYS A 133 15.93 3.05 3.66
C CYS A 133 15.44 3.75 2.39
N SER A 134 14.49 3.10 1.71
CA SER A 134 13.69 3.66 0.62
C SER A 134 12.22 3.76 1.06
N ILE A 135 11.59 4.88 0.72
CA ILE A 135 10.21 5.21 1.08
C ILE A 135 9.30 4.96 -0.13
N PHE A 136 8.34 4.07 0.00
CA PHE A 136 7.36 3.79 -1.02
C PHE A 136 6.05 4.52 -0.71
N ARG A 137 5.72 5.58 -1.44
CA ARG A 137 4.47 6.35 -1.33
C ARG A 137 3.39 5.68 -2.17
N ILE A 138 2.56 4.90 -1.54
CA ILE A 138 1.63 3.97 -2.19
C ILE A 138 0.26 4.63 -2.34
N ALA A 139 -0.31 4.52 -3.53
CA ALA A 139 -1.69 4.89 -3.85
C ALA A 139 -2.71 3.94 -3.20
N GLY A 140 -3.99 4.14 -3.45
CA GLY A 140 -5.05 3.28 -2.92
C GLY A 140 -4.87 1.82 -3.36
N ILE A 141 -4.61 0.92 -2.42
CA ILE A 141 -4.38 -0.50 -2.71
C ILE A 141 -5.73 -1.20 -2.93
N TYR A 142 -5.86 -1.92 -4.04
CA TYR A 142 -7.03 -2.77 -4.33
C TYR A 142 -6.61 -4.18 -4.76
N GLY A 143 -7.57 -5.11 -4.77
CA GLY A 143 -7.36 -6.50 -5.21
C GLY A 143 -8.41 -7.46 -4.63
N PRO A 144 -8.13 -8.77 -4.55
CA PRO A 144 -9.00 -9.75 -3.94
C PRO A 144 -9.37 -9.35 -2.50
N GLN A 145 -10.63 -9.47 -2.13
CA GLN A 145 -11.18 -9.11 -0.81
C GLN A 145 -10.99 -7.63 -0.39
N ARG A 146 -10.53 -6.77 -1.32
CA ARG A 146 -10.36 -5.32 -1.08
C ARG A 146 -10.60 -4.54 -2.36
N ASN A 147 -11.86 -4.33 -2.71
CA ASN A 147 -12.25 -3.57 -3.89
C ASN A 147 -13.66 -2.99 -3.74
N SER A 148 -14.04 -2.08 -4.64
CA SER A 148 -15.30 -1.36 -4.57
C SER A 148 -16.54 -2.19 -4.95
N MET A 149 -16.37 -3.42 -5.45
CA MET A 149 -17.49 -4.28 -5.82
C MET A 149 -17.95 -5.21 -4.69
N LEU A 150 -17.20 -5.35 -3.61
CA LEU A 150 -17.57 -6.26 -2.51
C LEU A 150 -18.95 -5.92 -1.94
N ASN A 151 -19.11 -4.74 -1.39
CA ASN A 151 -20.41 -4.29 -0.86
C ASN A 151 -21.49 -4.17 -1.93
N TYR A 152 -21.08 -3.91 -3.18
CA TYR A 152 -22.00 -3.76 -4.30
C TYR A 152 -22.73 -5.08 -4.64
N ILE A 153 -22.00 -6.19 -4.66
CA ILE A 153 -22.61 -7.51 -4.92
C ILE A 153 -23.48 -7.98 -3.76
N GLU A 154 -23.18 -7.56 -2.53
CA GLU A 154 -23.99 -7.80 -1.33
C GLU A 154 -25.29 -6.96 -1.29
N GLY A 155 -25.57 -6.20 -2.32
CA GLY A 155 -26.82 -5.44 -2.49
C GLY A 155 -26.71 -3.95 -2.18
N ASN A 156 -25.58 -3.45 -1.69
CA ASN A 156 -25.37 -2.01 -1.48
C ASN A 156 -24.87 -1.35 -2.77
N ASN A 157 -25.79 -1.04 -3.67
CA ASN A 157 -25.48 -0.40 -4.94
C ASN A 157 -25.33 1.14 -4.88
N LYS A 158 -25.26 1.72 -3.69
CA LYS A 158 -24.99 3.16 -3.51
C LYS A 158 -23.51 3.45 -3.73
N VAL A 159 -23.22 4.41 -4.60
CA VAL A 159 -21.86 4.85 -4.91
C VAL A 159 -21.75 6.34 -4.67
N ILE A 160 -20.86 6.71 -3.76
CA ILE A 160 -20.59 8.12 -3.45
C ILE A 160 -19.74 8.71 -4.57
N VAL A 161 -20.16 9.84 -5.13
CA VAL A 161 -19.48 10.56 -6.20
C VAL A 161 -19.20 11.99 -5.74
N LYS A 162 -17.96 12.42 -5.86
CA LYS A 162 -17.52 13.81 -5.73
C LYS A 162 -17.07 14.27 -7.10
N ASP A 163 -17.64 15.36 -7.59
CA ASP A 163 -17.30 15.88 -8.92
C ASP A 163 -15.81 16.21 -9.02
N GLY A 164 -15.23 15.92 -10.19
CA GLY A 164 -13.80 16.13 -10.45
C GLY A 164 -12.84 15.29 -9.63
N TYR A 165 -13.30 14.40 -8.74
CA TYR A 165 -12.43 13.58 -7.90
C TYR A 165 -11.86 12.38 -8.67
N ILE A 166 -10.53 12.27 -8.63
CA ILE A 166 -9.79 11.14 -9.20
C ILE A 166 -9.04 10.42 -8.09
N SER A 167 -9.16 9.10 -8.05
CA SER A 167 -8.36 8.28 -7.14
C SER A 167 -7.25 7.54 -7.87
N ASN A 168 -6.04 7.69 -7.34
CA ASN A 168 -4.91 6.88 -7.77
C ASN A 168 -4.95 5.53 -7.07
N ARG A 169 -4.58 4.47 -7.77
CA ARG A 169 -4.68 3.08 -7.28
C ARG A 169 -3.44 2.28 -7.63
N ILE A 170 -3.36 1.12 -7.04
CA ILE A 170 -2.41 0.07 -7.38
C ILE A 170 -3.00 -1.29 -7.02
N HIS A 171 -2.91 -2.25 -7.93
CA HIS A 171 -3.27 -3.62 -7.60
C HIS A 171 -2.24 -4.22 -6.66
N VAL A 172 -2.69 -4.97 -5.65
CA VAL A 172 -1.81 -5.49 -4.59
C VAL A 172 -0.73 -6.45 -5.12
N GLU A 173 -1.00 -7.20 -6.18
CA GLU A 173 -0.01 -8.08 -6.80
C GLU A 173 1.06 -7.29 -7.55
N ASP A 174 0.70 -6.20 -8.24
CA ASP A 174 1.68 -5.30 -8.86
C ASP A 174 2.52 -4.61 -7.80
N LEU A 175 1.88 -4.13 -6.72
CA LEU A 175 2.59 -3.55 -5.58
C LEU A 175 3.62 -4.53 -5.00
N ALA A 176 3.22 -5.77 -4.74
CA ALA A 176 4.13 -6.79 -4.20
C ALA A 176 5.27 -7.09 -5.18
N SER A 177 4.98 -7.19 -6.47
CA SER A 177 5.99 -7.45 -7.50
C SER A 177 6.99 -6.31 -7.61
N ILE A 178 6.54 -5.05 -7.62
CA ILE A 178 7.40 -3.85 -7.65
C ILE A 178 8.33 -3.83 -6.42
N ILE A 179 7.79 -4.03 -5.23
CA ILE A 179 8.56 -3.97 -3.98
C ILE A 179 9.62 -5.09 -3.94
N ILE A 180 9.26 -6.32 -4.26
CA ILE A 180 10.20 -7.45 -4.23
C ILE A 180 11.27 -7.33 -5.33
N SER A 181 10.90 -6.86 -6.52
CA SER A 181 11.87 -6.57 -7.58
C SER A 181 12.85 -5.46 -7.18
N PHE A 182 12.36 -4.41 -6.50
CA PHE A 182 13.23 -3.36 -5.97
C PHE A 182 14.18 -3.89 -4.88
N MET A 183 13.75 -4.85 -4.08
CA MET A 183 14.59 -5.47 -3.05
C MET A 183 15.81 -6.17 -3.65
N THR A 184 15.66 -6.80 -4.82
CA THR A 184 16.74 -7.53 -5.53
C THR A 184 17.58 -6.64 -6.46
N ALA A 185 17.04 -5.54 -6.94
CA ALA A 185 17.70 -4.68 -7.92
C ALA A 185 18.78 -3.79 -7.27
N LYS A 186 19.73 -3.29 -8.08
CA LYS A 186 20.79 -2.36 -7.67
C LYS A 186 20.33 -0.89 -7.66
N HIS A 187 19.06 -0.64 -7.38
CA HIS A 187 18.54 0.72 -7.28
C HIS A 187 18.70 1.31 -5.89
N ASN A 188 18.95 2.62 -5.83
CA ASN A 188 19.14 3.38 -4.60
C ASN A 188 18.16 4.57 -4.49
N ASP A 189 17.06 4.53 -5.25
CA ASP A 189 16.05 5.58 -5.17
C ASP A 189 15.49 5.66 -3.75
N LYS A 190 15.44 6.88 -3.20
CA LYS A 190 15.02 7.10 -1.80
C LYS A 190 13.52 7.24 -1.65
N ILE A 191 12.87 7.82 -2.64
CA ILE A 191 11.42 8.02 -2.70
C ILE A 191 10.90 7.38 -3.97
N ILE A 192 9.88 6.56 -3.86
CA ILE A 192 9.23 5.90 -4.98
C ILE A 192 7.71 6.05 -4.84
N ASN A 193 7.07 6.68 -5.81
CA ASN A 193 5.62 6.68 -5.91
C ASN A 193 5.13 5.39 -6.56
N VAL A 194 4.10 4.76 -5.99
CA VAL A 194 3.54 3.52 -6.53
C VAL A 194 2.07 3.71 -6.86
N SER A 195 1.78 3.83 -8.15
CA SER A 195 0.44 3.97 -8.73
C SER A 195 0.42 3.28 -10.10
N ASP A 196 -0.71 2.69 -10.47
CA ASP A 196 -0.93 2.12 -11.82
C ASP A 196 -1.07 3.18 -12.91
N GLN A 197 -1.11 4.46 -12.52
CA GLN A 197 -1.25 5.64 -13.38
C GLN A 197 -2.55 5.63 -14.23
N ASN A 198 -3.49 4.74 -13.92
CA ASN A 198 -4.78 4.66 -14.59
C ASN A 198 -5.80 5.59 -13.89
N LEU A 199 -6.08 6.72 -14.54
CA LEU A 199 -6.94 7.77 -13.98
C LEU A 199 -8.41 7.53 -14.29
N VAL A 200 -9.00 6.51 -13.68
CA VAL A 200 -10.41 6.16 -13.83
C VAL A 200 -11.17 6.49 -12.56
N SER A 201 -12.32 7.18 -12.69
CA SER A 201 -13.19 7.42 -11.54
C SER A 201 -13.78 6.10 -11.01
N ASN A 202 -14.08 6.06 -9.71
CA ASN A 202 -14.66 4.85 -9.11
C ASN A 202 -16.02 4.52 -9.71
N ILE A 203 -16.85 5.53 -9.99
CA ILE A 203 -18.17 5.33 -10.57
C ILE A 203 -18.11 4.78 -11.99
N ASP A 204 -17.14 5.21 -12.81
CA ASP A 204 -17.01 4.71 -14.19
C ASP A 204 -16.53 3.25 -14.21
N ALA A 205 -15.66 2.88 -13.28
CA ALA A 205 -15.25 1.48 -13.13
C ALA A 205 -16.41 0.60 -12.68
N ILE A 206 -17.19 1.03 -11.67
CA ILE A 206 -18.36 0.29 -11.19
C ILE A 206 -19.42 0.18 -12.29
N ARG A 207 -19.74 1.27 -13.01
CA ARG A 207 -20.69 1.24 -14.14
C ARG A 207 -20.24 0.24 -15.21
N HIS A 208 -18.96 0.25 -15.56
CA HIS A 208 -18.42 -0.70 -16.53
C HIS A 208 -18.66 -2.15 -16.10
N VAL A 209 -18.33 -2.49 -14.85
CA VAL A 209 -18.53 -3.84 -14.31
C VAL A 209 -20.02 -4.21 -14.23
N ALA A 210 -20.85 -3.32 -13.70
CA ALA A 210 -22.28 -3.55 -13.56
C ALA A 210 -22.94 -3.80 -14.92
N ASN A 211 -22.59 -3.02 -15.96
CA ASN A 211 -23.10 -3.21 -17.32
C ASN A 211 -22.62 -4.55 -17.92
N LYS A 212 -21.33 -4.90 -17.78
CA LYS A 212 -20.76 -6.15 -18.33
C LYS A 212 -21.36 -7.39 -17.69
N LEU A 213 -21.67 -7.35 -16.40
CA LEU A 213 -22.18 -8.49 -15.64
C LEU A 213 -23.71 -8.43 -15.45
N LYS A 214 -24.40 -7.48 -16.08
CA LYS A 214 -25.86 -7.28 -15.97
C LYS A 214 -26.34 -7.14 -14.52
N LEU A 215 -25.52 -6.51 -13.67
CA LEU A 215 -25.89 -6.21 -12.29
C LEU A 215 -26.82 -5.00 -12.21
N LYS A 216 -27.46 -4.81 -11.05
CA LYS A 216 -28.28 -3.62 -10.78
C LYS A 216 -27.44 -2.35 -11.04
N LYS A 217 -28.06 -1.32 -11.64
CA LYS A 217 -27.36 -0.05 -11.92
C LYS A 217 -26.96 0.64 -10.62
N PRO A 218 -25.76 1.31 -10.57
CA PRO A 218 -25.34 2.06 -9.39
C PRO A 218 -26.29 3.23 -9.12
N GLN A 219 -26.69 3.38 -7.87
CA GLN A 219 -27.36 4.54 -7.35
C GLN A 219 -26.33 5.56 -6.93
N ILE A 220 -26.28 6.68 -7.64
CA ILE A 220 -25.34 7.76 -7.31
C ILE A 220 -25.81 8.51 -6.08
N VAL A 221 -24.90 8.69 -5.12
CA VAL A 221 -25.06 9.55 -3.97
C VAL A 221 -24.02 10.64 -4.05
N GLU A 222 -24.45 11.89 -4.12
CA GLU A 222 -23.53 13.02 -4.11
C GLU A 222 -22.77 13.08 -2.80
N TYR A 223 -21.46 13.34 -2.89
CA TYR A 223 -20.60 13.45 -1.71
C TYR A 223 -21.05 14.58 -0.82
N SER A 224 -21.24 14.25 0.45
CA SER A 224 -21.37 15.22 1.55
C SER A 224 -20.53 14.72 2.73
N PRO A 225 -19.79 15.59 3.41
CA PRO A 225 -18.97 15.20 4.57
C PRO A 225 -19.76 14.42 5.63
N ASP A 226 -21.06 14.72 5.79
CA ASP A 226 -21.92 14.10 6.80
C ASP A 226 -22.42 12.71 6.41
N LYS A 227 -22.30 12.35 5.13
CA LYS A 227 -22.77 11.06 4.61
C LYS A 227 -21.67 9.99 4.53
N VAL A 228 -20.46 10.32 4.96
CA VAL A 228 -19.29 9.44 4.90
C VAL A 228 -18.61 9.33 6.25
N SER A 229 -17.96 8.18 6.50
CA SER A 229 -17.13 8.02 7.70
C SER A 229 -15.95 8.99 7.67
N GLU A 230 -15.40 9.32 8.83
CA GLU A 230 -14.21 10.17 8.94
C GLU A 230 -13.05 9.66 8.08
N MET A 231 -12.83 8.35 8.08
CA MET A 231 -11.82 7.72 7.22
C MET A 231 -12.10 7.96 5.75
N ALA A 232 -13.34 7.81 5.29
CA ALA A 232 -13.69 8.05 3.89
C ALA A 232 -13.58 9.55 3.53
N ARG A 233 -13.96 10.45 4.45
CA ARG A 233 -13.82 11.91 4.29
C ARG A 233 -12.38 12.28 3.96
N SER A 234 -11.42 11.74 4.71
CA SER A 234 -9.99 12.04 4.50
C SER A 234 -9.48 11.71 3.09
N PHE A 235 -10.13 10.77 2.37
CA PHE A 235 -9.79 10.48 0.97
C PHE A 235 -10.35 11.53 0.00
N TYR A 236 -11.50 12.11 0.30
CA TYR A 236 -12.15 13.11 -0.56
C TYR A 236 -11.65 14.55 -0.33
N GLU A 237 -10.90 14.81 0.75
CA GLU A 237 -10.35 16.14 1.06
C GLU A 237 -9.29 16.61 0.08
N THR A 238 -8.62 15.68 -0.58
CA THR A 238 -7.54 15.99 -1.53
C THR A 238 -7.80 15.34 -2.87
N ASN A 239 -7.55 16.10 -3.94
CA ASN A 239 -7.59 15.61 -5.31
C ASN A 239 -6.18 15.73 -5.90
N ARG A 240 -5.51 14.62 -6.12
CA ARG A 240 -4.14 14.56 -6.62
C ARG A 240 -4.01 13.54 -7.73
N ILE A 241 -3.13 13.83 -8.67
CA ILE A 241 -2.72 12.91 -9.73
C ILE A 241 -1.27 12.52 -9.43
N VAL A 242 -1.07 11.26 -9.08
CA VAL A 242 0.25 10.74 -8.70
C VAL A 242 0.89 10.05 -9.89
N THR A 243 2.07 10.51 -10.27
CA THR A 243 2.91 9.87 -11.29
C THR A 243 4.17 9.31 -10.65
N SER A 244 4.78 8.33 -11.29
CA SER A 244 6.08 7.79 -10.88
C SER A 244 7.07 7.88 -12.04
N LYS A 245 8.11 8.67 -11.85
CA LYS A 245 9.26 8.71 -12.75
C LYS A 245 10.18 7.53 -12.50
N VAL A 246 10.27 7.06 -11.26
CA VAL A 246 11.13 5.93 -10.89
C VAL A 246 10.61 4.63 -11.52
N ILE A 247 9.34 4.30 -11.35
CA ILE A 247 8.77 3.06 -11.92
C ILE A 247 8.80 3.09 -13.45
N GLY A 248 8.47 4.23 -14.07
CA GLY A 248 8.44 4.38 -15.53
C GLY A 248 9.84 4.39 -16.16
N ASN A 249 10.76 5.17 -15.63
CA ASN A 249 12.07 5.44 -16.25
C ASN A 249 13.17 4.48 -15.78
N HIS A 250 13.29 4.27 -14.47
CA HIS A 250 14.37 3.49 -13.89
C HIS A 250 14.03 2.00 -13.84
N PHE A 251 12.82 1.67 -13.43
CA PHE A 251 12.39 0.29 -13.19
C PHE A 251 11.79 -0.38 -14.43
N LYS A 252 11.19 0.42 -15.35
CA LYS A 252 10.49 -0.06 -16.56
C LYS A 252 9.53 -1.21 -16.25
N TYR A 253 8.80 -1.11 -15.14
CA TYR A 253 7.90 -2.16 -14.69
C TYR A 253 6.70 -2.28 -15.62
N ILE A 254 6.38 -3.51 -16.03
CA ILE A 254 5.18 -3.79 -16.82
C ILE A 254 4.09 -4.25 -15.88
N PHE A 255 3.05 -3.42 -15.73
CA PHE A 255 1.92 -3.72 -14.86
C PHE A 255 1.14 -4.94 -15.35
N LYS A 256 0.85 -5.87 -14.45
CA LYS A 256 -0.08 -6.98 -14.70
C LYS A 256 -1.52 -6.47 -14.79
N TYR A 257 -1.85 -5.45 -14.01
CA TYR A 257 -3.17 -4.84 -13.95
C TYR A 257 -3.12 -3.34 -14.33
N PRO A 258 -2.82 -2.99 -15.60
CA PRO A 258 -2.69 -1.60 -16.03
C PRO A 258 -4.04 -0.89 -16.21
N ASP A 259 -5.14 -1.64 -16.24
CA ASP A 259 -6.51 -1.14 -16.47
C ASP A 259 -7.41 -1.52 -15.29
N TYR A 260 -7.77 -0.53 -14.48
CA TYR A 260 -8.60 -0.74 -13.30
C TYR A 260 -9.99 -1.31 -13.63
N LYS A 261 -10.62 -0.93 -14.76
CA LYS A 261 -11.94 -1.44 -15.16
C LYS A 261 -11.87 -2.94 -15.44
N LYS A 262 -10.84 -3.38 -16.17
CA LYS A 262 -10.61 -4.81 -16.47
C LYS A 262 -10.29 -5.60 -15.20
N ALA A 263 -9.38 -5.09 -14.39
CA ALA A 263 -9.02 -5.74 -13.12
C ALA A 263 -10.23 -5.89 -12.18
N LEU A 264 -11.03 -4.84 -12.05
CA LEU A 264 -12.24 -4.87 -11.22
C LEU A 264 -13.29 -5.85 -11.76
N LEU A 265 -13.42 -5.96 -13.09
CA LEU A 265 -14.31 -6.93 -13.74
C LEU A 265 -13.87 -8.38 -13.43
N GLU A 266 -12.57 -8.68 -13.53
CA GLU A 266 -12.02 -10.00 -13.23
C GLU A 266 -12.22 -10.37 -11.75
N LEU A 267 -11.92 -9.45 -10.85
CA LEU A 267 -12.15 -9.64 -9.42
C LEU A 267 -13.63 -9.89 -9.10
N THR A 268 -14.54 -9.17 -9.75
CA THR A 268 -15.97 -9.34 -9.53
C THR A 268 -16.47 -10.68 -10.06
N LYS A 269 -15.99 -11.13 -11.23
CA LYS A 269 -16.32 -12.46 -11.75
C LYS A 269 -15.90 -13.58 -10.82
N GLN A 270 -14.75 -13.45 -10.14
CA GLN A 270 -14.29 -14.42 -9.14
C GLN A 270 -15.23 -14.48 -7.93
N LEU A 271 -15.77 -13.32 -7.50
CA LEU A 271 -16.69 -13.23 -6.38
C LEU A 271 -18.08 -13.83 -6.66
N ILE A 272 -18.56 -13.74 -7.91
CA ILE A 272 -19.90 -14.23 -8.30
C ILE A 272 -19.87 -15.74 -8.61
N LYS A 273 -18.71 -16.30 -8.91
CA LYS A 273 -18.55 -17.72 -9.27
C LYS A 273 -18.44 -18.66 -8.05
N VAL A 274 -18.46 -18.12 -6.84
CA VAL A 274 -18.40 -18.90 -5.57
C VAL A 274 -19.88 -19.09 -5.01
#